data_b5728e22e88a31fee5981dca160ed52b
#
_entry.id   b5728e22e88a31fee5981dca160ed52b
#
_cell.length_a   1.000
_cell.length_b   1.000
_cell.length_c   1.000
_cell.angle_alpha   90.00
_cell.angle_beta   90.00
_cell.angle_gamma   90.00
#
_symmetry.space_group_name_H-M   'P 1'
#
loop_
_entity.id
_entity.type
_entity.pdbx_description
1 polymer ?
#
loop_
_entity_poly.entity_id
_entity_poly.type
_entity_poly.pdbx_seq_one_letter_code
_entity_poly.pdbx_strand_id
1 'polypeptide(L)'
;IGVGIPVQEPRGHMVVDIGGGTTEVAIISLAGIVHSQSIKTGGDSMDEAITNYLKRSSSILIGETTAERVKIDAGSAYTLDEEITIEVKGRDLMAGMPKAITVTSAEIRQALETPVANIVQTVRDTLGHCQPELSSDLVEHGIVMAGGGAKLRGLDRLLAQETGLPVTVADSPETAVARGTGIVLQNMDTYARTVRSTASRKHWWRR
;
A
#
# COMPACT_ATOMS: atom_id res chain seq x y z
N ILE A 1 -6.43 14.18 -3.41
CA ILE A 1 -5.94 15.44 -3.98
C ILE A 1 -4.58 15.20 -4.62
N GLY A 2 -3.58 14.72 -3.89
CA GLY A 2 -2.21 14.54 -4.40
C GLY A 2 -2.04 13.51 -5.53
N VAL A 3 -2.97 12.62 -5.73
CA VAL A 3 -3.00 11.66 -6.85
C VAL A 3 -3.77 12.20 -8.07
N GLY A 4 -4.27 13.45 -8.01
CA GLY A 4 -4.97 14.09 -9.12
C GLY A 4 -6.45 13.75 -9.25
N ILE A 5 -7.05 13.07 -8.25
CA ILE A 5 -8.48 12.75 -8.28
C ILE A 5 -9.32 14.01 -8.05
N PRO A 6 -10.41 14.22 -8.83
CA PRO A 6 -11.31 15.37 -8.68
C PRO A 6 -12.24 15.17 -7.48
N VAL A 7 -11.69 15.25 -6.25
CA VAL A 7 -12.38 14.91 -4.99
C VAL A 7 -13.64 15.74 -4.72
N GLN A 8 -13.84 16.87 -5.39
CA GLN A 8 -14.99 17.78 -5.21
C GLN A 8 -16.24 17.33 -5.98
N GLU A 9 -16.07 16.46 -6.95
CA GLU A 9 -17.18 15.96 -7.77
C GLU A 9 -18.11 15.05 -6.95
N PRO A 10 -19.40 14.99 -7.30
CA PRO A 10 -20.36 14.09 -6.67
C PRO A 10 -20.20 12.65 -7.19
N ARG A 11 -18.99 12.15 -7.25
CA ARG A 11 -18.63 10.81 -7.73
C ARG A 11 -17.80 10.09 -6.71
N GLY A 12 -17.97 8.76 -6.65
CA GLY A 12 -17.18 7.89 -5.78
C GLY A 12 -15.77 7.67 -6.36
N HIS A 13 -14.75 7.88 -5.53
CA HIS A 13 -13.37 7.53 -5.84
C HIS A 13 -12.79 6.71 -4.69
N MET A 14 -12.00 5.70 -5.00
CA MET A 14 -11.30 4.91 -4.00
C MET A 14 -9.80 5.10 -4.10
N VAL A 15 -9.16 5.35 -2.95
CA VAL A 15 -7.71 5.49 -2.84
C VAL A 15 -7.19 4.46 -1.85
N VAL A 16 -6.09 3.82 -2.21
CA VAL A 16 -5.32 2.90 -1.35
C VAL A 16 -3.92 3.47 -1.20
N ASP A 17 -3.60 4.01 -0.03
CA ASP A 17 -2.29 4.57 0.28
C ASP A 17 -1.49 3.58 1.12
N ILE A 18 -0.42 3.02 0.54
CA ILE A 18 0.43 2.01 1.18
C ILE A 18 1.76 2.68 1.54
N GLY A 19 1.83 3.14 2.79
CA GLY A 19 3.04 3.75 3.36
C GLY A 19 4.06 2.73 3.88
N GLY A 20 5.04 3.21 4.64
CA GLY A 20 6.00 2.35 5.35
C GLY A 20 5.32 1.54 6.46
N GLY A 21 4.66 2.21 7.40
CA GLY A 21 4.06 1.58 8.59
C GLY A 21 2.57 1.25 8.48
N THR A 22 1.83 1.88 7.57
CA THR A 22 0.36 1.74 7.48
C THR A 22 -0.11 1.63 6.04
N THR A 23 -1.28 1.01 5.87
CA THR A 23 -2.08 1.12 4.66
C THR A 23 -3.41 1.78 5.03
N GLU A 24 -3.75 2.81 4.28
CA GLU A 24 -5.01 3.56 4.42
C GLU A 24 -5.85 3.39 3.15
N VAL A 25 -7.09 2.98 3.34
CA VAL A 25 -8.05 2.78 2.26
C VAL A 25 -9.23 3.71 2.50
N ALA A 26 -9.60 4.51 1.50
CA ALA A 26 -10.70 5.46 1.64
C ALA A 26 -11.55 5.55 0.38
N ILE A 27 -12.88 5.65 0.59
CA ILE A 27 -13.85 6.04 -0.42
C ILE A 27 -14.17 7.51 -0.19
N ILE A 28 -14.03 8.31 -1.24
CA ILE A 28 -14.13 9.77 -1.22
C ILE A 28 -15.20 10.20 -2.20
N SER A 29 -16.05 11.16 -1.78
CA SER A 29 -17.04 11.83 -2.64
C SER A 29 -17.33 13.21 -2.08
N LEU A 30 -17.62 14.21 -2.91
CA LEU A 30 -17.99 15.59 -2.52
C LEU A 30 -17.02 16.22 -1.51
N ALA A 31 -15.72 16.04 -1.73
CA ALA A 31 -14.62 16.49 -0.86
C ALA A 31 -14.64 15.90 0.56
N GLY A 32 -15.42 14.86 0.82
CA GLY A 32 -15.52 14.16 2.08
C GLY A 32 -15.10 12.71 2.02
N ILE A 33 -14.61 12.17 3.12
CA ILE A 33 -14.38 10.74 3.30
C ILE A 33 -15.71 10.10 3.67
N VAL A 34 -16.23 9.23 2.79
CA VAL A 34 -17.47 8.48 3.01
C VAL A 34 -17.23 7.31 3.96
N HIS A 35 -16.18 6.53 3.66
CA HIS A 35 -15.74 5.43 4.51
C HIS A 35 -14.21 5.31 4.40
N SER A 36 -13.58 4.91 5.49
CA SER A 36 -12.14 4.63 5.48
C SER A 36 -11.75 3.60 6.51
N GLN A 37 -10.73 2.83 6.18
CA GLN A 37 -10.05 1.90 7.08
C GLN A 37 -8.55 2.14 7.05
N SER A 38 -7.90 1.87 8.19
CA SER A 38 -6.44 1.95 8.32
C SER A 38 -5.95 0.69 9.05
N ILE A 39 -4.91 0.08 8.51
CA ILE A 39 -4.24 -1.07 9.12
C ILE A 39 -2.75 -0.78 9.33
N LYS A 40 -2.18 -1.39 10.36
CA LYS A 40 -0.74 -1.34 10.64
C LYS A 40 0.02 -2.38 9.81
N THR A 41 -0.13 -2.30 8.49
CA THR A 41 0.56 -3.14 7.51
C THR A 41 1.02 -2.23 6.38
N GLY A 42 2.31 -2.23 6.09
CA GLY A 42 2.91 -1.42 5.05
C GLY A 42 4.26 -1.97 4.63
N GLY A 43 5.14 -1.12 4.12
CA GLY A 43 6.47 -1.50 3.66
C GLY A 43 7.31 -2.19 4.72
N ASP A 44 7.26 -1.71 5.96
CA ASP A 44 8.03 -2.26 7.09
C ASP A 44 7.57 -3.68 7.45
N SER A 45 6.25 -3.92 7.42
CA SER A 45 5.69 -5.28 7.63
C SER A 45 6.13 -6.25 6.52
N MET A 46 6.30 -5.77 5.30
CA MET A 46 6.82 -6.55 4.19
C MET A 46 8.30 -6.90 4.40
N ASP A 47 9.10 -5.96 4.86
CA ASP A 47 10.53 -6.16 5.16
C ASP A 47 10.73 -7.14 6.31
N GLU A 48 9.91 -7.04 7.34
CA GLU A 48 9.90 -7.99 8.45
C GLU A 48 9.51 -9.40 7.98
N ALA A 49 8.50 -9.51 7.11
CA ALA A 49 8.07 -10.79 6.55
C ALA A 49 9.18 -11.47 5.73
N ILE A 50 9.92 -10.71 4.90
CA ILE A 50 11.08 -11.19 4.15
C ILE A 50 12.19 -11.66 5.10
N THR A 51 12.52 -10.86 6.12
CA THR A 51 13.54 -11.20 7.11
C THR A 51 13.18 -12.50 7.82
N ASN A 52 11.92 -12.64 8.26
CA ASN A 52 11.43 -13.82 8.94
C ASN A 52 11.39 -15.06 8.03
N TYR A 53 11.06 -14.88 6.75
CA TYR A 53 11.08 -15.95 5.77
C TYR A 53 12.50 -16.49 5.57
N LEU A 54 13.47 -15.63 5.27
CA LEU A 54 14.86 -16.00 5.03
C LEU A 54 15.53 -16.60 6.26
N LYS A 55 15.16 -16.12 7.45
CA LYS A 55 15.59 -16.71 8.71
C LYS A 55 15.14 -18.16 8.86
N ARG A 56 13.89 -18.47 8.48
CA ARG A 56 13.32 -19.81 8.60
C ARG A 56 13.76 -20.76 7.49
N SER A 57 13.76 -20.29 6.24
CA SER A 57 14.04 -21.11 5.06
C SER A 57 15.54 -21.41 4.88
N SER A 58 16.39 -20.42 5.14
CA SER A 58 17.81 -20.47 4.80
C SER A 58 18.76 -20.28 5.98
N SER A 59 18.23 -20.11 7.21
CA SER A 59 18.99 -19.82 8.42
C SER A 59 19.92 -18.62 8.27
N ILE A 60 19.52 -17.61 7.51
CA ILE A 60 20.27 -16.38 7.29
C ILE A 60 19.56 -15.21 7.99
N LEU A 61 20.33 -14.38 8.69
CA LEU A 61 19.87 -13.13 9.26
C LEU A 61 20.32 -11.97 8.39
N ILE A 62 19.35 -11.17 7.93
CA ILE A 62 19.58 -9.93 7.17
C ILE A 62 19.11 -8.72 7.98
N GLY A 63 19.65 -7.53 7.69
CA GLY A 63 19.20 -6.27 8.28
C GLY A 63 18.05 -5.64 7.48
N GLU A 64 17.37 -4.65 8.08
CA GLU A 64 16.22 -3.92 7.50
C GLU A 64 16.52 -3.37 6.09
N THR A 65 17.63 -2.65 5.93
CA THR A 65 18.04 -2.10 4.62
C THR A 65 18.23 -3.19 3.56
N THR A 66 18.70 -4.38 3.96
CA THR A 66 18.83 -5.50 3.03
C THR A 66 17.47 -6.07 2.67
N ALA A 67 16.56 -6.20 3.64
CA ALA A 67 15.19 -6.67 3.41
C ALA A 67 14.43 -5.73 2.47
N GLU A 68 14.53 -4.42 2.71
CA GLU A 68 13.93 -3.40 1.83
C GLU A 68 14.47 -3.51 0.39
N ARG A 69 15.80 -3.66 0.23
CA ARG A 69 16.38 -3.87 -1.09
C ARG A 69 15.86 -5.15 -1.76
N VAL A 70 15.78 -6.26 -1.02
CA VAL A 70 15.22 -7.53 -1.53
C VAL A 70 13.76 -7.34 -1.98
N LYS A 71 12.94 -6.62 -1.19
CA LYS A 71 11.57 -6.26 -1.55
C LYS A 71 11.52 -5.47 -2.86
N ILE A 72 12.37 -4.46 -3.01
CA ILE A 72 12.42 -3.60 -4.21
C ILE A 72 12.91 -4.39 -5.42
N ASP A 73 13.97 -5.20 -5.25
CA ASP A 73 14.65 -5.88 -6.38
C ASP A 73 13.87 -7.11 -6.85
N ALA A 74 13.29 -7.90 -5.93
CA ALA A 74 12.67 -9.19 -6.25
C ALA A 74 11.22 -9.35 -5.70
N GLY A 75 10.70 -8.39 -4.94
CA GLY A 75 9.33 -8.46 -4.40
C GLY A 75 8.27 -8.40 -5.50
N SER A 76 7.22 -9.21 -5.36
CA SER A 76 6.03 -9.16 -6.19
C SER A 76 4.82 -9.67 -5.41
N ALA A 77 3.64 -9.13 -5.72
CA ALA A 77 2.36 -9.60 -5.19
C ALA A 77 1.64 -10.57 -6.15
N TYR A 78 2.13 -10.66 -7.39
CA TYR A 78 1.55 -11.50 -8.44
C TYR A 78 2.62 -12.29 -9.17
N THR A 79 2.26 -13.38 -9.83
CA THR A 79 3.18 -14.17 -10.63
C THR A 79 3.79 -13.31 -11.73
N LEU A 80 5.09 -13.37 -11.87
CA LEU A 80 5.83 -12.67 -12.93
C LEU A 80 5.95 -13.58 -14.16
N ASP A 81 6.01 -12.99 -15.33
CA ASP A 81 6.22 -13.72 -16.59
C ASP A 81 7.63 -14.37 -16.60
N GLU A 82 8.62 -13.68 -16.02
CA GLU A 82 9.96 -14.17 -15.76
C GLU A 82 10.31 -13.93 -14.29
N GLU A 83 10.65 -15.03 -13.58
CA GLU A 83 11.04 -14.92 -12.17
C GLU A 83 12.43 -14.30 -12.03
N ILE A 84 12.56 -13.36 -11.12
CA ILE A 84 13.79 -12.64 -10.82
C ILE A 84 14.61 -13.46 -9.83
N THR A 85 15.91 -13.53 -10.02
CA THR A 85 16.86 -14.18 -9.11
C THR A 85 17.89 -13.17 -8.65
N ILE A 86 18.09 -13.06 -7.32
CA ILE A 86 19.05 -12.14 -6.72
C ILE A 86 19.92 -12.83 -5.69
N GLU A 87 21.14 -12.29 -5.47
CA GLU A 87 22.01 -12.68 -4.38
C GLU A 87 21.74 -11.83 -3.14
N VAL A 88 21.53 -12.49 -2.00
CA VAL A 88 21.30 -11.86 -0.70
C VAL A 88 22.42 -12.26 0.25
N LYS A 89 23.04 -11.25 0.91
CA LYS A 89 24.13 -11.44 1.87
C LYS A 89 23.66 -11.14 3.27
N GLY A 90 24.03 -11.98 4.23
CA GLY A 90 23.70 -11.84 5.62
C GLY A 90 24.63 -12.66 6.52
N ARG A 91 24.18 -12.93 7.74
CA ARG A 91 24.90 -13.78 8.71
C ARG A 91 24.23 -15.14 8.83
N ASP A 92 24.97 -16.19 8.64
CA ASP A 92 24.53 -17.56 8.92
C ASP A 92 24.26 -17.70 10.44
N LEU A 93 23.07 -18.13 10.80
CA LEU A 93 22.66 -18.26 12.20
C LEU A 93 23.28 -19.48 12.88
N MET A 94 23.72 -20.49 12.12
CA MET A 94 24.32 -21.69 12.65
C MET A 94 25.82 -21.51 12.86
N ALA A 95 26.50 -20.99 11.84
CA ALA A 95 27.95 -20.80 11.85
C ALA A 95 28.41 -19.46 12.43
N GLY A 96 27.49 -18.46 12.49
CA GLY A 96 27.81 -17.09 12.91
C GLY A 96 28.63 -16.28 11.89
N MET A 97 28.92 -16.85 10.73
CA MET A 97 29.81 -16.29 9.69
C MET A 97 29.01 -15.58 8.59
N PRO A 98 29.63 -14.67 7.82
CA PRO A 98 29.00 -14.12 6.61
C PRO A 98 28.62 -15.24 5.63
N LYS A 99 27.41 -15.09 5.04
CA LYS A 99 26.84 -16.05 4.09
C LYS A 99 26.15 -15.31 2.95
N ALA A 100 26.27 -15.82 1.76
CA ALA A 100 25.49 -15.41 0.61
C ALA A 100 24.57 -16.55 0.17
N ILE A 101 23.34 -16.19 -0.22
CA ILE A 101 22.35 -17.12 -0.76
C ILE A 101 21.74 -16.54 -2.04
N THR A 102 21.22 -17.39 -2.89
CA THR A 102 20.40 -16.98 -4.03
C THR A 102 18.95 -17.16 -3.65
N VAL A 103 18.13 -16.15 -3.94
CA VAL A 103 16.67 -16.17 -3.72
C VAL A 103 15.94 -15.76 -4.99
N THR A 104 14.73 -16.28 -5.17
CA THR A 104 13.87 -16.00 -6.31
C THR A 104 12.71 -15.10 -5.93
N SER A 105 12.14 -14.36 -6.90
CA SER A 105 10.93 -13.57 -6.70
C SER A 105 9.73 -14.42 -6.28
N ALA A 106 9.68 -15.69 -6.65
CA ALA A 106 8.66 -16.64 -6.18
C ALA A 106 8.76 -16.88 -4.67
N GLU A 107 9.96 -17.05 -4.13
CA GLU A 107 10.20 -17.18 -2.69
C GLU A 107 9.87 -15.90 -1.93
N ILE A 108 10.24 -14.74 -2.49
CA ILE A 108 9.91 -13.44 -1.87
C ILE A 108 8.40 -13.18 -1.92
N ARG A 109 7.71 -13.54 -3.00
CA ARG A 109 6.25 -13.49 -3.09
C ARG A 109 5.58 -14.34 -2.01
N GLN A 110 6.09 -15.55 -1.76
CA GLN A 110 5.64 -16.39 -0.67
C GLN A 110 5.87 -15.73 0.71
N ALA A 111 7.01 -15.08 0.90
CA ALA A 111 7.26 -14.33 2.12
C ALA A 111 6.26 -13.18 2.34
N LEU A 112 5.85 -12.52 1.26
CA LEU A 112 4.93 -11.37 1.27
C LEU A 112 3.45 -11.75 1.34
N GLU A 113 3.09 -13.02 1.30
CA GLU A 113 1.69 -13.49 1.24
C GLU A 113 0.82 -12.88 2.35
N THR A 114 1.28 -12.90 3.59
CA THR A 114 0.49 -12.40 4.72
C THR A 114 0.28 -10.88 4.68
N PRO A 115 1.31 -10.02 4.56
CA PRO A 115 1.08 -8.58 4.48
C PRO A 115 0.27 -8.17 3.24
N VAL A 116 0.47 -8.81 2.11
CA VAL A 116 -0.32 -8.55 0.89
C VAL A 116 -1.78 -8.96 1.08
N ALA A 117 -2.05 -10.15 1.65
CA ALA A 117 -3.42 -10.59 1.93
C ALA A 117 -4.16 -9.63 2.89
N ASN A 118 -3.48 -9.07 3.90
CA ASN A 118 -4.06 -8.08 4.80
C ASN A 118 -4.47 -6.81 4.06
N ILE A 119 -3.66 -6.33 3.12
CA ILE A 119 -3.97 -5.17 2.29
C ILE A 119 -5.19 -5.46 1.41
N VAL A 120 -5.18 -6.59 0.69
CA VAL A 120 -6.29 -7.02 -0.17
C VAL A 120 -7.60 -7.12 0.62
N GLN A 121 -7.55 -7.75 1.81
CA GLN A 121 -8.73 -7.89 2.66
C GLN A 121 -9.27 -6.53 3.10
N THR A 122 -8.40 -5.59 3.47
CA THR A 122 -8.81 -4.24 3.87
C THR A 122 -9.51 -3.49 2.72
N VAL A 123 -9.02 -3.65 1.49
CA VAL A 123 -9.66 -3.09 0.30
C VAL A 123 -11.04 -3.69 0.10
N ARG A 124 -11.17 -5.02 0.18
CA ARG A 124 -12.46 -5.72 0.06
C ARG A 124 -13.46 -5.32 1.14
N ASP A 125 -13.01 -5.23 2.39
CA ASP A 125 -13.85 -4.81 3.52
C ASP A 125 -14.34 -3.37 3.34
N THR A 126 -13.47 -2.48 2.86
CA THR A 126 -13.84 -1.10 2.57
C THR A 126 -14.87 -1.01 1.44
N LEU A 127 -14.72 -1.81 0.38
CA LEU A 127 -15.70 -1.92 -0.71
C LEU A 127 -17.04 -2.47 -0.22
N GLY A 128 -17.04 -3.42 0.72
CA GLY A 128 -18.25 -3.99 1.33
C GLY A 128 -19.08 -2.96 2.12
N HIS A 129 -18.45 -1.84 2.53
CA HIS A 129 -19.13 -0.73 3.20
C HIS A 129 -19.50 0.42 2.24
N CYS A 130 -19.25 0.25 0.92
CA CYS A 130 -19.59 1.25 -0.07
C CYS A 130 -21.11 1.30 -0.32
N GLN A 131 -21.66 2.52 -0.42
CA GLN A 131 -23.05 2.69 -0.82
C GLN A 131 -23.24 2.29 -2.28
N PRO A 132 -24.41 1.70 -2.68
CA PRO A 132 -24.64 1.23 -4.03
C PRO A 132 -24.40 2.28 -5.11
N GLU A 133 -24.80 3.53 -4.84
CA GLU A 133 -24.66 4.66 -5.76
C GLU A 133 -23.17 4.94 -6.06
N LEU A 134 -22.33 4.92 -5.03
CA LEU A 134 -20.89 5.13 -5.18
C LEU A 134 -20.18 3.90 -5.76
N SER A 135 -20.73 2.70 -5.52
CA SER A 135 -20.18 1.47 -6.09
C SER A 135 -20.21 1.49 -7.63
N SER A 136 -21.26 2.06 -8.21
CA SER A 136 -21.35 2.23 -9.67
C SER A 136 -20.23 3.13 -10.20
N ASP A 137 -19.91 4.21 -9.49
CA ASP A 137 -18.81 5.09 -9.86
C ASP A 137 -17.44 4.37 -9.80
N LEU A 138 -17.25 3.49 -8.80
CA LEU A 138 -16.02 2.72 -8.67
C LEU A 138 -15.80 1.70 -9.79
N VAL A 139 -16.87 1.20 -10.41
CA VAL A 139 -16.75 0.33 -11.61
C VAL A 139 -16.13 1.10 -12.77
N GLU A 140 -16.45 2.39 -12.90
CA GLU A 140 -15.93 3.24 -13.97
C GLU A 140 -14.55 3.83 -13.63
N HIS A 141 -14.39 4.37 -12.42
CA HIS A 141 -13.18 5.11 -12.01
C HIS A 141 -12.10 4.24 -11.35
N GLY A 142 -12.50 3.09 -10.81
CA GLY A 142 -11.60 2.12 -10.20
C GLY A 142 -10.96 2.58 -8.88
N ILE A 143 -9.80 2.01 -8.62
CA ILE A 143 -8.98 2.22 -7.43
C ILE A 143 -7.69 2.90 -7.84
N VAL A 144 -7.29 3.96 -7.13
CA VAL A 144 -6.00 4.62 -7.30
C VAL A 144 -5.09 4.27 -6.13
N MET A 145 -3.93 3.71 -6.44
CA MET A 145 -2.92 3.33 -5.44
C MET A 145 -1.90 4.45 -5.26
N ALA A 146 -1.58 4.76 -4.02
CA ALA A 146 -0.58 5.74 -3.58
C ALA A 146 0.37 5.13 -2.55
N GLY A 147 1.39 5.90 -2.15
CA GLY A 147 2.42 5.45 -1.23
C GLY A 147 3.51 4.60 -1.88
N GLY A 148 4.63 4.42 -1.17
CA GLY A 148 5.78 3.65 -1.69
C GLY A 148 5.46 2.18 -1.93
N GLY A 149 4.58 1.59 -1.11
CA GLY A 149 4.15 0.19 -1.23
C GLY A 149 3.31 -0.10 -2.49
N ALA A 150 2.70 0.94 -3.09
CA ALA A 150 2.00 0.82 -4.37
C ALA A 150 2.90 0.38 -5.52
N LYS A 151 4.22 0.53 -5.37
CA LYS A 151 5.21 0.08 -6.37
C LYS A 151 5.54 -1.41 -6.30
N LEU A 152 4.98 -2.17 -5.36
CA LEU A 152 5.17 -3.62 -5.31
C LEU A 152 4.62 -4.24 -6.60
N ARG A 153 5.50 -4.96 -7.33
CA ARG A 153 5.16 -5.52 -8.65
C ARG A 153 3.91 -6.39 -8.60
N GLY A 154 2.96 -6.10 -9.48
CA GLY A 154 1.75 -6.89 -9.65
C GLY A 154 0.71 -6.73 -8.53
N LEU A 155 0.90 -5.81 -7.58
CA LEU A 155 -0.12 -5.54 -6.55
C LEU A 155 -1.38 -4.91 -7.17
N ASP A 156 -1.21 -4.08 -8.18
CA ASP A 156 -2.29 -3.54 -9.01
C ASP A 156 -3.10 -4.65 -9.71
N ARG A 157 -2.40 -5.61 -10.31
CA ARG A 157 -3.03 -6.78 -10.96
C ARG A 157 -3.78 -7.65 -9.95
N LEU A 158 -3.18 -7.90 -8.78
CA LEU A 158 -3.81 -8.68 -7.74
C LEU A 158 -5.09 -8.00 -7.23
N LEU A 159 -5.01 -6.70 -6.93
CA LEU A 159 -6.19 -5.95 -6.48
C LEU A 159 -7.28 -5.90 -7.56
N ALA A 160 -6.92 -5.72 -8.83
CA ALA A 160 -7.89 -5.76 -9.92
C ALA A 160 -8.57 -7.12 -10.05
N GLN A 161 -7.83 -8.21 -9.89
CA GLN A 161 -8.38 -9.58 -9.89
C GLN A 161 -9.32 -9.80 -8.70
N GLU A 162 -8.93 -9.38 -7.50
CA GLU A 162 -9.66 -9.63 -6.25
C GLU A 162 -10.92 -8.75 -6.08
N THR A 163 -10.95 -7.59 -6.74
CA THR A 163 -12.06 -6.63 -6.63
C THR A 163 -12.94 -6.56 -7.87
N GLY A 164 -12.43 -6.99 -9.02
CA GLY A 164 -13.09 -6.82 -10.31
C GLY A 164 -13.10 -5.37 -10.82
N LEU A 165 -12.36 -4.46 -10.17
CA LEU A 165 -12.30 -3.04 -10.51
C LEU A 165 -10.99 -2.70 -11.24
N PRO A 166 -10.98 -1.67 -12.11
CA PRO A 166 -9.73 -1.13 -12.64
C PRO A 166 -8.85 -0.61 -11.51
N VAL A 167 -7.55 -0.88 -11.55
CA VAL A 167 -6.59 -0.40 -10.55
C VAL A 167 -5.45 0.32 -11.25
N THR A 168 -5.14 1.52 -10.79
CA THR A 168 -4.05 2.34 -11.33
C THR A 168 -3.10 2.77 -10.22
N VAL A 169 -1.81 2.77 -10.51
CA VAL A 169 -0.79 3.35 -9.62
C VAL A 169 -0.61 4.81 -9.98
N ALA A 170 -0.69 5.70 -8.99
CA ALA A 170 -0.51 7.13 -9.20
C ALA A 170 0.91 7.46 -9.70
N ASP A 171 1.04 8.56 -10.43
CA ASP A 171 2.36 9.10 -10.77
C ASP A 171 3.12 9.52 -9.51
N SER A 172 4.36 9.01 -9.35
CA SER A 172 5.18 9.24 -8.16
C SER A 172 4.39 9.02 -6.86
N PRO A 173 3.89 7.77 -6.64
CA PRO A 173 2.93 7.48 -5.58
C PRO A 173 3.49 7.77 -4.18
N GLU A 174 4.81 7.66 -3.98
CA GLU A 174 5.50 7.96 -2.73
C GLU A 174 5.44 9.44 -2.33
N THR A 175 5.23 10.34 -3.27
CA THR A 175 5.13 11.79 -3.01
C THR A 175 3.69 12.30 -2.97
N ALA A 176 2.71 11.44 -3.19
CA ALA A 176 1.30 11.82 -3.32
C ALA A 176 0.78 12.61 -2.12
N VAL A 177 1.10 12.18 -0.89
CA VAL A 177 0.68 12.86 0.34
C VAL A 177 1.30 14.25 0.46
N ALA A 178 2.61 14.37 0.23
CA ALA A 178 3.31 15.67 0.29
C ALA A 178 2.78 16.63 -0.78
N ARG A 179 2.59 16.14 -2.01
CA ARG A 179 2.01 16.91 -3.12
C ARG A 179 0.59 17.38 -2.80
N GLY A 180 -0.26 16.47 -2.28
CA GLY A 180 -1.63 16.79 -1.87
C GLY A 180 -1.68 17.84 -0.77
N THR A 181 -0.80 17.75 0.22
CA THR A 181 -0.67 18.75 1.28
C THR A 181 -0.28 20.10 0.72
N GLY A 182 0.69 20.15 -0.21
CA GLY A 182 1.10 21.38 -0.89
C GLY A 182 -0.04 22.03 -1.67
N ILE A 183 -0.82 21.25 -2.43
CA ILE A 183 -1.97 21.75 -3.19
C ILE A 183 -3.03 22.33 -2.25
N VAL A 184 -3.32 21.68 -1.12
CA VAL A 184 -4.28 22.17 -0.12
C VAL A 184 -3.81 23.49 0.48
N LEU A 185 -2.52 23.63 0.84
CA LEU A 185 -1.96 24.86 1.41
C LEU A 185 -2.02 26.03 0.40
N GLN A 186 -1.81 25.77 -0.88
CA GLN A 186 -1.89 26.79 -1.92
C GLN A 186 -3.34 27.21 -2.24
N ASN A 187 -4.34 26.36 -1.92
CA ASN A 187 -5.74 26.56 -2.26
C ASN A 187 -6.65 26.39 -1.03
N MET A 188 -6.30 26.98 0.10
CA MET A 188 -6.98 26.79 1.39
C MET A 188 -8.49 27.09 1.34
N ASP A 189 -8.89 28.11 0.59
CA ASP A 189 -10.31 28.47 0.48
C ASP A 189 -11.13 27.38 -0.23
N THR A 190 -10.53 26.79 -1.28
CA THR A 190 -11.14 25.71 -2.06
C THR A 190 -11.31 24.45 -1.23
N TYR A 191 -10.30 24.11 -0.40
CA TYR A 191 -10.27 22.89 0.42
C TYR A 191 -10.66 23.12 1.90
N ALA A 192 -11.24 24.28 2.24
CA ALA A 192 -11.60 24.64 3.61
C ALA A 192 -12.52 23.60 4.30
N ARG A 193 -13.42 22.96 3.55
CA ARG A 193 -14.30 21.90 4.06
C ARG A 193 -13.51 20.64 4.42
N THR A 194 -12.57 20.22 3.58
CA THR A 194 -11.72 19.05 3.79
C THR A 194 -10.87 19.21 5.05
N VAL A 195 -10.27 20.39 5.25
CA VAL A 195 -9.44 20.71 6.44
C VAL A 195 -10.28 20.78 7.72
N ARG A 196 -11.48 21.38 7.68
CA ARG A 196 -12.36 21.54 8.85
C ARG A 196 -12.95 20.22 9.33
N SER A 197 -13.29 19.29 8.44
CA SER A 197 -13.85 17.99 8.81
C SER A 197 -12.89 17.16 9.67
N THR A 198 -11.58 17.32 9.44
CA THR A 198 -10.52 16.65 10.22
C THR A 198 -10.31 17.30 11.60
N ALA A 199 -10.56 18.60 11.76
CA ALA A 199 -10.41 19.32 13.03
C ALA A 199 -11.51 18.99 14.04
N SER A 200 -12.72 18.62 13.61
CA SER A 200 -13.83 18.30 14.51
C SER A 200 -13.70 16.94 15.21
N ARG A 201 -12.82 16.04 14.73
CA ARG A 201 -12.56 14.74 15.37
C ARG A 201 -11.54 14.79 16.53
N LYS A 202 -10.97 15.94 16.87
CA LYS A 202 -9.97 16.11 17.95
C LYS A 202 -10.52 16.10 19.37
N HIS A 203 -11.76 15.67 19.61
CA HIS A 203 -12.33 15.63 20.97
C HIS A 203 -12.14 14.31 21.75
N TRP A 204 -11.32 13.37 21.26
CA TRP A 204 -11.11 12.07 21.92
C TRP A 204 -9.94 12.03 22.92
N TRP A 205 -9.18 13.13 23.12
CA TRP A 205 -7.99 13.14 23.99
C TRP A 205 -8.13 13.98 25.27
N ARG A 206 -9.37 14.24 25.72
CA ARG A 206 -9.62 14.85 27.03
C ARG A 206 -10.57 13.98 27.84
N ARG A 207 -10.05 12.91 28.41
CA ARG A 207 -10.44 12.33 29.71
C ARG A 207 -9.30 11.48 30.24
#